data_f344fda983fb9b0778bb64721e37974b
#
_entry.id   f344fda983fb9b0778bb64721e37974b
#
_cell.length_a   1.000
_cell.length_b   1.000
_cell.length_c   1.000
_cell.angle_alpha   90.00
_cell.angle_beta   90.00
_cell.angle_gamma   90.00
#
_symmetry.space_group_name_H-M   'P 1'
#
loop_
_entity.id
_entity.type
_entity.pdbx_description
1 polymer ?
#
loop_
_entity_poly.entity_id
_entity_poly.type
_entity_poly.pdbx_seq_one_letter_code
_entity_poly.pdbx_strand_id
1 'polypeptide(L)'
;MRYYPDWKTFAYKYRGREEDALEDLARVLFRKEMGVKYGLFQRVNHKGNETDIVKRDGNVIGFQSKYFTNSINANLIIASMRGAKESHPEQTHYYIYCNRAFGNPKRRKGAKKTDPIPEKTQTEETIETAAKELGLKIIWKLDKTLLDEAIAEEWIYDVFFNVNGKLENLIKEEKNHTEIAFNSIHYACTYNGNKIHIKRDEIITQITTQKPATIFVIHGEGGCGKTAILHEGNST
;
A
#
# COMPACT_ATOMS: atom_id res chain seq x y z
N MET A 1 -10.52 -10.36 8.84
CA MET A 1 -9.23 -10.95 9.28
C MET A 1 -8.12 -10.21 8.54
N ARG A 2 -7.27 -9.46 9.25
CA ARG A 2 -6.13 -8.79 8.61
C ARG A 2 -5.02 -9.81 8.42
N TYR A 3 -4.53 -9.95 7.19
CA TYR A 3 -3.33 -10.71 6.91
C TYR A 3 -2.12 -9.87 7.29
N TYR A 4 -1.06 -10.51 7.82
CA TYR A 4 0.21 -9.85 8.02
C TYR A 4 0.71 -9.37 6.65
N PRO A 5 1.05 -8.07 6.47
CA PRO A 5 1.50 -7.55 5.19
C PRO A 5 2.82 -8.20 4.78
N ASP A 6 3.01 -8.33 3.50
CA ASP A 6 4.28 -8.76 2.92
C ASP A 6 4.65 -7.92 1.68
N TRP A 7 5.91 -7.96 1.33
CA TRP A 7 6.43 -7.20 0.19
C TRP A 7 5.98 -7.77 -1.15
N LYS A 8 5.48 -9.00 -1.21
CA LYS A 8 4.92 -9.59 -2.44
C LYS A 8 3.56 -8.96 -2.73
N THR A 9 2.72 -8.85 -1.72
CA THR A 9 1.43 -8.16 -1.80
C THR A 9 1.61 -6.69 -2.17
N PHE A 10 2.59 -6.01 -1.56
CA PHE A 10 2.96 -4.64 -1.90
C PHE A 10 3.39 -4.52 -3.36
N ALA A 11 4.32 -5.36 -3.82
CA ALA A 11 4.79 -5.37 -5.21
C ALA A 11 3.66 -5.69 -6.21
N TYR A 12 2.74 -6.58 -5.86
CA TYR A 12 1.58 -6.88 -6.69
C TYR A 12 0.67 -5.66 -6.83
N LYS A 13 0.37 -4.98 -5.71
CA LYS A 13 -0.51 -3.81 -5.68
C LYS A 13 0.07 -2.62 -6.49
N TYR A 14 1.38 -2.41 -6.40
CA TYR A 14 2.07 -1.26 -6.99
C TYR A 14 2.97 -1.62 -8.18
N ARG A 15 2.65 -2.71 -8.86
CA ARG A 15 3.46 -3.23 -9.96
C ARG A 15 3.90 -2.14 -10.94
N GLY A 16 5.22 -1.98 -11.08
CA GLY A 16 5.87 -0.96 -11.92
C GLY A 16 5.95 0.43 -11.27
N ARG A 17 5.51 0.58 -10.00
CA ARG A 17 5.59 1.81 -9.20
C ARG A 17 5.98 1.52 -7.75
N GLU A 18 6.71 0.44 -7.51
CA GLU A 18 7.05 -0.03 -6.17
C GLU A 18 7.96 0.97 -5.44
N GLU A 19 8.84 1.66 -6.17
CA GLU A 19 9.74 2.67 -5.61
C GLU A 19 8.95 3.88 -5.13
N ASP A 20 8.06 4.44 -5.96
CA ASP A 20 7.22 5.59 -5.62
C ASP A 20 6.31 5.26 -4.42
N ALA A 21 5.72 4.06 -4.42
CA ALA A 21 4.83 3.63 -3.34
C ALA A 21 5.57 3.43 -2.01
N LEU A 22 6.83 2.94 -2.04
CA LEU A 22 7.66 2.83 -0.86
C LEU A 22 8.08 4.21 -0.34
N GLU A 23 8.36 5.15 -1.23
CA GLU A 23 8.64 6.54 -0.87
C GLU A 23 7.44 7.18 -0.15
N ASP A 24 6.23 7.01 -0.69
CA ASP A 24 5.00 7.50 -0.05
C ASP A 24 4.78 6.87 1.33
N LEU A 25 4.97 5.55 1.46
CA LEU A 25 4.88 4.84 2.75
C LEU A 25 5.92 5.38 3.74
N ALA A 26 7.18 5.47 3.32
CA ALA A 26 8.28 5.97 4.15
C ALA A 26 8.02 7.40 4.62
N ARG A 27 7.52 8.27 3.74
CA ARG A 27 7.15 9.65 4.05
C ARG A 27 6.06 9.73 5.12
N VAL A 28 5.05 8.88 5.03
CA VAL A 28 3.97 8.81 6.01
C VAL A 28 4.50 8.38 7.37
N LEU A 29 5.30 7.31 7.42
CA LEU A 29 5.89 6.78 8.67
C LEU A 29 6.88 7.77 9.29
N PHE A 30 7.74 8.39 8.47
CA PHE A 30 8.69 9.40 8.93
C PHE A 30 7.99 10.62 9.54
N ARG A 31 6.95 11.14 8.88
CA ARG A 31 6.15 12.24 9.41
C ARG A 31 5.53 11.91 10.76
N LYS A 32 4.98 10.70 10.89
CA LYS A 32 4.40 10.22 12.15
C LYS A 32 5.46 10.18 13.25
N GLU A 33 6.60 9.58 12.99
CA GLU A 33 7.70 9.45 13.96
C GLU A 33 8.26 10.83 14.37
N MET A 34 8.35 11.74 13.43
CA MET A 34 8.79 13.12 13.70
C MET A 34 7.69 14.00 14.34
N GLY A 35 6.46 13.55 14.45
CA GLY A 35 5.33 14.32 14.98
C GLY A 35 4.92 15.49 14.07
N VAL A 36 5.26 15.44 12.79
CA VAL A 36 4.97 16.51 11.82
C VAL A 36 3.60 16.25 11.18
N LYS A 37 2.60 17.06 11.53
CA LYS A 37 1.23 16.90 11.00
C LYS A 37 1.09 17.27 9.53
N TYR A 38 1.75 18.36 9.10
CA TYR A 38 1.67 18.93 7.74
C TYR A 38 3.04 19.46 7.31
N GLY A 39 3.24 19.64 5.99
CA GLY A 39 4.29 20.54 5.49
C GLY A 39 5.67 19.93 5.25
N LEU A 40 5.82 18.61 5.18
CA LEU A 40 7.02 18.05 4.55
C LEU A 40 6.83 18.09 3.04
N PHE A 41 7.50 19.04 2.39
CA PHE A 41 7.45 19.17 0.94
C PHE A 41 8.38 18.14 0.30
N GLN A 42 7.83 17.39 -0.64
CA GLN A 42 8.59 16.60 -1.58
C GLN A 42 9.09 17.55 -2.65
N ARG A 43 10.41 17.70 -2.80
CA ARG A 43 10.98 18.44 -3.92
C ARG A 43 11.45 17.45 -4.96
N VAL A 44 10.98 17.61 -6.18
CA VAL A 44 11.47 16.85 -7.32
C VAL A 44 12.99 17.11 -7.45
N ASN A 45 13.80 16.04 -7.48
CA ASN A 45 15.25 16.06 -7.57
C ASN A 45 16.02 16.50 -6.31
N HIS A 46 15.49 16.30 -5.10
CA HIS A 46 16.32 16.41 -3.90
C HIS A 46 17.44 15.36 -3.93
N LYS A 47 18.69 15.84 -3.90
CA LYS A 47 19.82 14.91 -3.81
C LYS A 47 19.84 14.29 -2.41
N GLY A 48 19.50 13.00 -2.33
CA GLY A 48 19.74 12.17 -1.15
C GLY A 48 18.70 12.22 -0.04
N ASN A 49 17.74 13.15 -0.02
CA ASN A 49 16.60 13.15 0.89
C ASN A 49 15.29 13.15 0.07
N GLU A 50 14.25 12.43 0.53
CA GLU A 50 12.95 12.41 -0.15
C GLU A 50 12.12 13.66 0.12
N THR A 51 12.38 14.34 1.24
CA THR A 51 11.67 15.55 1.65
C THR A 51 12.61 16.58 2.25
N ASP A 52 12.07 17.74 2.61
CA ASP A 52 12.78 18.70 3.46
C ASP A 52 13.20 18.04 4.77
N ILE A 53 14.35 18.48 5.30
CA ILE A 53 14.88 18.01 6.59
C ILE A 53 14.01 18.48 7.76
N VAL A 54 13.96 17.69 8.83
CA VAL A 54 13.29 18.01 10.08
C VAL A 54 14.32 18.35 11.15
N LYS A 55 14.12 19.47 11.83
CA LYS A 55 14.95 19.86 12.99
C LYS A 55 14.20 19.53 14.27
N ARG A 56 14.76 18.63 15.09
CA ARG A 56 14.16 18.19 16.34
C ARG A 56 15.23 17.89 17.38
N ASP A 57 15.06 18.40 18.60
CA ASP A 57 15.93 18.14 19.74
C ASP A 57 17.43 18.33 19.42
N GLY A 58 17.75 19.41 18.68
CA GLY A 58 19.11 19.71 18.24
C GLY A 58 19.64 18.86 17.09
N ASN A 59 18.87 17.89 16.62
CA ASN A 59 19.22 17.03 15.50
C ASN A 59 18.62 17.55 14.18
N VAL A 60 19.37 17.36 13.11
CA VAL A 60 18.94 17.64 11.74
C VAL A 60 18.74 16.32 11.04
N ILE A 61 17.49 15.99 10.73
CA ILE A 61 17.04 14.64 10.37
C ILE A 61 16.48 14.64 8.96
N GLY A 62 16.98 13.75 8.13
CA GLY A 62 16.43 13.47 6.80
C GLY A 62 16.17 11.98 6.60
N PHE A 63 15.48 11.61 5.54
CA PHE A 63 15.24 10.22 5.21
C PHE A 63 15.36 9.95 3.71
N GLN A 64 15.60 8.68 3.40
CA GLN A 64 15.59 8.11 2.06
C GLN A 64 14.84 6.79 2.08
N SER A 65 14.11 6.53 1.02
CA SER A 65 13.53 5.22 0.74
C SER A 65 14.29 4.51 -0.38
N LYS A 66 14.40 3.19 -0.31
CA LYS A 66 15.01 2.36 -1.35
C LYS A 66 14.28 1.03 -1.49
N TYR A 67 13.65 0.83 -2.63
CA TYR A 67 13.06 -0.45 -3.00
C TYR A 67 14.07 -1.31 -3.76
N PHE A 68 14.41 -2.46 -3.21
CA PHE A 68 15.31 -3.41 -3.85
C PHE A 68 14.56 -4.69 -4.25
N THR A 69 14.71 -5.11 -5.48
CA THR A 69 14.16 -6.39 -5.96
C THR A 69 14.90 -7.59 -5.37
N ASN A 70 16.21 -7.46 -5.18
CA ASN A 70 17.08 -8.53 -4.67
C ASN A 70 17.64 -8.20 -3.28
N SER A 71 18.88 -7.78 -3.19
CA SER A 71 19.59 -7.44 -1.95
C SER A 71 19.86 -5.94 -1.86
N ILE A 72 20.13 -5.47 -0.65
CA ILE A 72 20.53 -4.08 -0.40
C ILE A 72 21.82 -3.77 -1.18
N ASN A 73 21.80 -2.68 -1.94
CA ASN A 73 22.96 -2.16 -2.68
C ASN A 73 23.60 -1.01 -1.88
N ALA A 74 24.78 -1.27 -1.30
CA ALA A 74 25.49 -0.30 -0.49
C ALA A 74 25.82 0.98 -1.28
N ASN A 75 26.23 0.87 -2.54
CA ASN A 75 26.65 2.02 -3.33
C ASN A 75 25.50 3.02 -3.55
N LEU A 76 24.28 2.54 -3.75
CA LEU A 76 23.10 3.40 -3.91
C LEU A 76 22.77 4.15 -2.62
N ILE A 77 22.87 3.49 -1.47
CA ILE A 77 22.64 4.12 -0.18
C ILE A 77 23.72 5.15 0.14
N ILE A 78 25.00 4.81 -0.09
CA ILE A 78 26.13 5.71 0.14
C ILE A 78 26.06 6.95 -0.79
N ALA A 79 25.68 6.76 -2.04
CA ALA A 79 25.47 7.87 -2.97
C ALA A 79 24.37 8.82 -2.47
N SER A 80 23.25 8.27 -1.95
CA SER A 80 22.17 9.09 -1.37
C SER A 80 22.64 9.84 -0.12
N MET A 81 23.40 9.21 0.79
CA MET A 81 23.97 9.88 1.97
C MET A 81 24.90 11.03 1.60
N ARG A 82 25.75 10.85 0.59
CA ARG A 82 26.63 11.92 0.07
C ARG A 82 25.81 13.07 -0.49
N GLY A 83 24.80 12.79 -1.32
CA GLY A 83 23.90 13.80 -1.85
C GLY A 83 23.12 14.56 -0.75
N ALA A 84 22.72 13.86 0.31
CA ALA A 84 22.07 14.48 1.47
C ALA A 84 23.03 15.46 2.20
N LYS A 85 24.28 15.08 2.38
CA LYS A 85 25.31 15.95 3.00
C LYS A 85 25.75 17.11 2.11
N GLU A 86 25.77 16.92 0.79
CA GLU A 86 25.99 18.01 -0.15
C GLU A 86 24.88 19.07 -0.08
N SER A 87 23.64 18.64 0.03
CA SER A 87 22.47 19.54 0.10
C SER A 87 22.27 20.12 1.49
N HIS A 88 22.57 19.35 2.55
CA HIS A 88 22.40 19.70 3.96
C HIS A 88 23.63 19.31 4.78
N PRO A 89 24.72 20.11 4.72
CA PRO A 89 25.95 19.83 5.47
C PRO A 89 25.73 19.66 6.98
N GLU A 90 24.70 20.32 7.54
CA GLU A 90 24.32 20.27 8.95
C GLU A 90 23.57 19.01 9.34
N GLN A 91 23.16 18.13 8.39
CA GLN A 91 22.39 16.92 8.70
C GLN A 91 23.18 15.97 9.60
N THR A 92 22.54 15.51 10.67
CA THR A 92 23.15 14.63 11.69
C THR A 92 22.58 13.22 11.68
N HIS A 93 21.31 13.06 11.33
CA HIS A 93 20.59 11.78 11.34
C HIS A 93 20.01 11.47 9.97
N TYR A 94 20.10 10.18 9.59
CA TYR A 94 19.64 9.71 8.30
C TYR A 94 18.83 8.42 8.47
N TYR A 95 17.53 8.52 8.21
CA TYR A 95 16.63 7.38 8.23
C TYR A 95 16.64 6.68 6.88
N ILE A 96 16.79 5.38 6.87
CA ILE A 96 16.79 4.57 5.65
C ILE A 96 15.65 3.57 5.72
N TYR A 97 14.64 3.79 4.90
CA TYR A 97 13.50 2.90 4.72
C TYR A 97 13.78 1.95 3.57
N CYS A 98 13.71 0.65 3.82
CA CYS A 98 14.02 -0.33 2.80
C CYS A 98 13.13 -1.58 2.94
N ASN A 99 12.64 -2.10 1.83
CA ASN A 99 11.84 -3.32 1.75
C ASN A 99 12.65 -4.61 1.97
N ARG A 100 13.95 -4.51 2.23
CA ARG A 100 14.85 -5.65 2.46
C ARG A 100 15.61 -5.50 3.77
N ALA A 101 15.89 -6.64 4.39
CA ALA A 101 16.83 -6.72 5.50
C ALA A 101 18.22 -7.10 4.99
N PHE A 102 19.22 -6.85 5.82
CA PHE A 102 20.54 -7.46 5.61
C PHE A 102 20.44 -8.98 5.77
N GLY A 103 21.22 -9.70 4.97
CA GLY A 103 21.32 -11.16 5.09
C GLY A 103 22.06 -11.57 6.38
N ASN A 104 22.21 -12.86 6.60
CA ASN A 104 22.99 -13.36 7.70
C ASN A 104 24.49 -13.03 7.50
N PRO A 105 25.18 -12.53 8.53
CA PRO A 105 26.62 -12.32 8.46
C PRO A 105 27.36 -13.62 8.15
N LYS A 106 28.38 -13.51 7.33
CA LYS A 106 29.22 -14.64 6.91
C LYS A 106 30.68 -14.33 7.25
N ARG A 107 31.46 -15.37 7.56
CA ARG A 107 32.90 -15.23 7.69
C ARG A 107 33.49 -14.59 6.43
N ARG A 108 34.46 -13.72 6.62
CA ARG A 108 35.18 -13.07 5.50
C ARG A 108 35.88 -14.12 4.64
N LYS A 109 35.99 -13.87 3.36
CA LYS A 109 36.71 -14.76 2.43
C LYS A 109 38.15 -14.92 2.90
N GLY A 110 38.60 -16.17 3.09
CA GLY A 110 39.94 -16.47 3.62
C GLY A 110 40.03 -16.63 5.14
N ALA A 111 38.96 -16.35 5.89
CA ALA A 111 38.93 -16.62 7.34
C ALA A 111 38.91 -18.12 7.65
N LYS A 112 39.56 -18.52 8.77
CA LYS A 112 39.54 -19.90 9.25
C LYS A 112 38.16 -20.28 9.76
N LYS A 113 37.83 -21.58 9.76
CA LYS A 113 36.53 -22.09 10.31
C LYS A 113 36.36 -21.77 11.79
N THR A 114 37.45 -21.57 12.50
CA THR A 114 37.48 -21.24 13.93
C THR A 114 37.26 -19.75 14.21
N ASP A 115 37.41 -18.89 13.22
CA ASP A 115 37.23 -17.44 13.42
C ASP A 115 35.75 -17.12 13.72
N PRO A 116 35.48 -16.15 14.59
CA PRO A 116 34.10 -15.77 14.91
C PRO A 116 33.36 -15.24 13.64
N ILE A 117 32.08 -15.52 13.60
CA ILE A 117 31.22 -14.91 12.57
C ILE A 117 31.02 -13.44 12.99
N PRO A 118 31.22 -12.47 12.09
CA PRO A 118 30.98 -11.06 12.41
C PRO A 118 29.51 -10.83 12.81
N GLU A 119 29.25 -9.83 13.63
CA GLU A 119 27.89 -9.47 14.05
C GLU A 119 27.09 -8.84 12.90
N LYS A 120 27.79 -8.15 11.98
CA LYS A 120 27.20 -7.43 10.85
C LYS A 120 27.64 -7.99 9.52
N THR A 121 26.83 -7.78 8.50
CA THR A 121 27.23 -8.11 7.12
C THR A 121 28.25 -7.10 6.60
N GLN A 122 29.06 -7.50 5.62
CA GLN A 122 30.02 -6.59 4.98
C GLN A 122 29.32 -5.37 4.35
N THR A 123 28.12 -5.58 3.77
CA THR A 123 27.31 -4.50 3.18
C THR A 123 26.91 -3.48 4.24
N GLU A 124 26.45 -3.95 5.42
CA GLU A 124 26.05 -3.10 6.54
C GLU A 124 27.25 -2.32 7.08
N GLU A 125 28.39 -3.00 7.36
CA GLU A 125 29.62 -2.37 7.81
C GLU A 125 30.11 -1.28 6.84
N THR A 126 30.03 -1.54 5.52
CA THR A 126 30.47 -0.58 4.49
C THR A 126 29.60 0.68 4.54
N ILE A 127 28.28 0.53 4.68
CA ILE A 127 27.36 1.69 4.73
C ILE A 127 27.57 2.48 6.02
N GLU A 128 27.69 1.80 7.18
CA GLU A 128 27.89 2.47 8.47
C GLU A 128 29.23 3.19 8.55
N THR A 129 30.29 2.61 7.95
CA THR A 129 31.59 3.28 7.86
C THR A 129 31.48 4.56 7.04
N ALA A 130 30.86 4.49 5.88
CA ALA A 130 30.65 5.69 5.06
C ALA A 130 29.77 6.75 5.75
N ALA A 131 28.76 6.31 6.50
CA ALA A 131 27.94 7.23 7.28
C ALA A 131 28.73 7.93 8.39
N LYS A 132 29.60 7.19 9.09
CA LYS A 132 30.47 7.74 10.11
C LYS A 132 31.45 8.77 9.54
N GLU A 133 32.03 8.50 8.37
CA GLU A 133 32.90 9.44 7.65
C GLU A 133 32.15 10.73 7.26
N LEU A 134 30.88 10.62 6.94
CA LEU A 134 29.99 11.75 6.62
C LEU A 134 29.44 12.46 7.87
N GLY A 135 29.71 11.98 9.08
CA GLY A 135 29.14 12.51 10.32
C GLY A 135 27.63 12.26 10.44
N LEU A 136 27.13 11.17 9.85
CA LEU A 136 25.72 10.77 9.89
C LEU A 136 25.51 9.60 10.84
N LYS A 137 24.46 9.68 11.66
CA LYS A 137 23.92 8.55 12.40
C LYS A 137 22.78 7.93 11.61
N ILE A 138 22.93 6.67 11.22
CA ILE A 138 21.89 5.94 10.47
C ILE A 138 20.85 5.38 11.43
N ILE A 139 19.58 5.48 11.06
CA ILE A 139 18.45 4.79 11.66
C ILE A 139 17.85 3.89 10.60
N TRP A 140 17.95 2.58 10.82
CA TRP A 140 17.46 1.58 9.91
C TRP A 140 15.98 1.27 10.14
N LYS A 141 15.21 1.31 9.06
CA LYS A 141 13.79 0.91 8.97
C LYS A 141 13.68 -0.15 7.87
N LEU A 142 13.95 -1.39 8.22
CA LEU A 142 14.15 -2.46 7.25
C LEU A 142 13.05 -3.52 7.33
N ASP A 143 12.65 -4.04 6.18
CA ASP A 143 11.81 -5.24 6.01
C ASP A 143 10.70 -5.38 7.06
N LYS A 144 10.84 -6.31 8.00
CA LYS A 144 9.82 -6.59 9.02
C LYS A 144 9.55 -5.42 9.95
N THR A 145 10.58 -4.69 10.37
CA THR A 145 10.41 -3.52 11.23
C THR A 145 9.54 -2.47 10.54
N LEU A 146 9.75 -2.27 9.25
CA LEU A 146 8.94 -1.35 8.45
C LEU A 146 7.49 -1.85 8.29
N LEU A 147 7.30 -3.16 8.10
CA LEU A 147 5.97 -3.77 8.04
C LEU A 147 5.24 -3.67 9.38
N ASP A 148 5.93 -3.92 10.50
CA ASP A 148 5.36 -3.80 11.86
C ASP A 148 4.87 -2.37 12.13
N GLU A 149 5.65 -1.37 11.76
CA GLU A 149 5.25 0.04 11.88
C GLU A 149 4.03 0.37 11.00
N ALA A 150 3.96 -0.19 9.79
CA ALA A 150 2.83 0.00 8.90
C ALA A 150 1.54 -0.64 9.42
N ILE A 151 1.64 -1.83 10.07
CA ILE A 151 0.47 -2.51 10.66
C ILE A 151 -0.07 -1.77 11.89
N ALA A 152 0.80 -1.12 12.66
CA ALA A 152 0.40 -0.42 13.87
C ALA A 152 -0.67 0.62 13.62
N GLU A 153 -0.80 1.11 12.38
CA GLU A 153 -1.81 2.06 11.94
C GLU A 153 -2.74 1.43 10.89
N GLU A 154 -4.02 1.27 11.25
CA GLU A 154 -5.03 0.66 10.38
C GLU A 154 -5.11 1.28 8.99
N TRP A 155 -5.16 2.60 8.93
CA TRP A 155 -5.28 3.32 7.67
C TRP A 155 -4.04 3.17 6.77
N ILE A 156 -2.82 3.05 7.36
CA ILE A 156 -1.58 2.82 6.60
C ILE A 156 -1.64 1.42 5.97
N TYR A 157 -2.05 0.42 6.78
CA TYR A 157 -2.27 -0.93 6.25
C TYR A 157 -3.26 -0.93 5.10
N ASP A 158 -4.42 -0.30 5.27
CA ASP A 158 -5.46 -0.27 4.24
C ASP A 158 -5.01 0.43 2.96
N VAL A 159 -4.31 1.55 3.10
CA VAL A 159 -3.80 2.30 1.93
C VAL A 159 -2.70 1.54 1.21
N PHE A 160 -1.74 0.96 1.93
CA PHE A 160 -0.52 0.43 1.29
C PHE A 160 -0.52 -1.08 1.07
N PHE A 161 -1.20 -1.86 1.88
CA PHE A 161 -1.12 -3.34 1.85
C PHE A 161 -2.45 -4.03 1.59
N ASN A 162 -3.59 -3.39 1.85
CA ASN A 162 -4.88 -4.02 1.60
C ASN A 162 -5.16 -4.05 0.09
N VAL A 163 -5.08 -5.23 -0.49
CA VAL A 163 -5.38 -5.47 -1.92
C VAL A 163 -6.89 -5.54 -2.14
N ASN A 164 -7.62 -6.05 -1.15
CA ASN A 164 -9.05 -6.28 -1.25
C ASN A 164 -9.87 -5.01 -0.98
N GLY A 165 -9.34 -4.04 -0.23
CA GLY A 165 -10.06 -2.81 0.13
C GLY A 165 -10.52 -2.02 -1.09
N LYS A 166 -9.77 -2.02 -2.17
CA LYS A 166 -10.20 -1.37 -3.43
C LYS A 166 -11.36 -2.13 -4.08
N LEU A 167 -11.32 -3.47 -4.07
CA LEU A 167 -12.39 -4.31 -4.59
C LEU A 167 -13.65 -4.21 -3.71
N GLU A 168 -13.51 -4.24 -2.40
CA GLU A 168 -14.62 -4.08 -1.45
C GLU A 168 -15.30 -2.71 -1.60
N ASN A 169 -14.52 -1.65 -1.77
CA ASN A 169 -15.05 -0.31 -2.02
C ASN A 169 -15.76 -0.23 -3.37
N LEU A 170 -15.19 -0.80 -4.44
CA LEU A 170 -15.84 -0.88 -5.73
C LEU A 170 -17.16 -1.66 -5.66
N ILE A 171 -17.17 -2.82 -4.98
CA ILE A 171 -18.39 -3.61 -4.77
C ILE A 171 -19.43 -2.79 -3.99
N LYS A 172 -19.02 -2.04 -2.97
CA LYS A 172 -19.90 -1.18 -2.18
C LYS A 172 -20.47 -0.03 -3.01
N GLU A 173 -19.64 0.62 -3.82
CA GLU A 173 -20.06 1.67 -4.74
C GLU A 173 -21.04 1.15 -5.79
N GLU A 174 -20.76 0.00 -6.41
CA GLU A 174 -21.64 -0.65 -7.37
C GLU A 174 -22.97 -1.11 -6.75
N LYS A 175 -22.93 -1.61 -5.51
CA LYS A 175 -24.18 -1.91 -4.78
C LYS A 175 -25.01 -0.66 -4.56
N ASN A 176 -24.41 0.44 -4.11
CA ASN A 176 -25.11 1.71 -3.92
C ASN A 176 -25.70 2.22 -5.24
N HIS A 177 -24.93 2.20 -6.35
CA HIS A 177 -25.43 2.60 -7.66
C HIS A 177 -26.59 1.71 -8.11
N THR A 178 -26.50 0.41 -7.86
CA THR A 178 -27.54 -0.57 -8.17
C THR A 178 -28.81 -0.30 -7.34
N GLU A 179 -28.69 -0.04 -6.05
CA GLU A 179 -29.82 0.31 -5.17
C GLU A 179 -30.50 1.61 -5.61
N ILE A 180 -29.74 2.65 -5.93
CA ILE A 180 -30.28 3.92 -6.43
C ILE A 180 -31.02 3.68 -7.75
N ALA A 181 -30.42 2.92 -8.67
CA ALA A 181 -31.05 2.58 -9.93
C ALA A 181 -32.34 1.77 -9.72
N PHE A 182 -32.34 0.78 -8.87
CA PHE A 182 -33.54 -0.03 -8.55
C PHE A 182 -34.63 0.78 -7.87
N ASN A 183 -34.29 1.66 -6.94
CA ASN A 183 -35.25 2.52 -6.28
C ASN A 183 -35.93 3.54 -7.24
N SER A 184 -35.29 3.84 -8.36
CA SER A 184 -35.86 4.70 -9.41
C SER A 184 -36.79 3.96 -10.35
N ILE A 185 -36.86 2.62 -10.30
CA ILE A 185 -37.68 1.80 -11.20
C ILE A 185 -39.10 1.70 -10.66
N HIS A 186 -40.05 2.20 -11.47
CA HIS A 186 -41.46 1.98 -11.25
C HIS A 186 -41.86 0.61 -11.77
N TYR A 187 -41.88 -0.42 -10.92
CA TYR A 187 -42.26 -1.79 -11.28
C TYR A 187 -43.77 -2.06 -11.17
N ALA A 188 -44.54 -1.08 -10.79
CA ALA A 188 -46.01 -1.14 -10.77
C ALA A 188 -46.58 -0.08 -11.67
N CYS A 189 -47.50 -0.46 -12.52
CA CYS A 189 -48.34 0.48 -13.29
C CYS A 189 -49.48 0.99 -12.44
N THR A 190 -49.86 2.26 -12.57
CA THR A 190 -51.08 2.80 -11.92
C THR A 190 -52.18 2.93 -12.95
N TYR A 191 -53.31 2.27 -12.71
CA TYR A 191 -54.50 2.38 -13.54
C TYR A 191 -55.69 2.72 -12.67
N ASN A 192 -56.40 3.77 -12.98
CA ASN A 192 -57.53 4.29 -12.17
C ASN A 192 -57.23 4.42 -10.67
N GLY A 193 -56.04 4.93 -10.33
CA GLY A 193 -55.59 5.10 -8.94
C GLY A 193 -55.11 3.81 -8.22
N ASN A 194 -55.25 2.66 -8.84
CA ASN A 194 -54.78 1.38 -8.32
C ASN A 194 -53.44 1.00 -8.87
N LYS A 195 -52.53 0.52 -8.00
CA LYS A 195 -51.27 -0.08 -8.43
C LYS A 195 -51.51 -1.48 -8.98
N ILE A 196 -51.14 -1.72 -10.23
CA ILE A 196 -51.16 -3.05 -10.83
C ILE A 196 -49.75 -3.59 -10.83
N HIS A 197 -49.55 -4.69 -10.09
CA HIS A 197 -48.31 -5.43 -10.06
C HIS A 197 -48.42 -6.67 -10.96
N ILE A 198 -47.53 -6.79 -11.92
CA ILE A 198 -47.48 -7.98 -12.81
C ILE A 198 -46.61 -9.01 -12.10
N LYS A 199 -47.20 -10.10 -11.63
CA LYS A 199 -46.50 -11.20 -10.98
C LYS A 199 -45.58 -11.90 -11.98
N ARG A 200 -44.35 -12.16 -11.55
CA ARG A 200 -43.28 -12.83 -12.32
C ARG A 200 -42.68 -14.01 -11.56
N ASP A 201 -43.46 -14.57 -10.65
CA ASP A 201 -43.03 -15.61 -9.68
C ASP A 201 -42.33 -16.80 -10.38
N GLU A 202 -42.82 -17.21 -11.56
CA GLU A 202 -42.22 -18.33 -12.31
C GLU A 202 -40.79 -18.01 -12.77
N ILE A 203 -40.57 -16.82 -13.31
CA ILE A 203 -39.27 -16.39 -13.80
C ILE A 203 -38.29 -16.21 -12.64
N ILE A 204 -38.76 -15.60 -11.54
CA ILE A 204 -37.97 -15.38 -10.34
C ILE A 204 -37.56 -16.73 -9.72
N THR A 205 -38.52 -17.68 -9.62
CA THR A 205 -38.24 -19.02 -9.13
C THR A 205 -37.19 -19.72 -10.00
N GLN A 206 -37.28 -19.61 -11.32
CA GLN A 206 -36.27 -20.18 -12.24
C GLN A 206 -34.88 -19.59 -12.00
N ILE A 207 -34.77 -18.30 -11.70
CA ILE A 207 -33.49 -17.63 -11.43
C ILE A 207 -32.93 -18.05 -10.05
N THR A 208 -33.77 -18.01 -9.01
CA THR A 208 -33.33 -18.21 -7.61
C THR A 208 -33.05 -19.67 -7.26
N THR A 209 -33.63 -20.64 -7.98
CA THR A 209 -33.42 -22.08 -7.75
C THR A 209 -32.16 -22.63 -8.43
N GLN A 210 -31.45 -21.85 -9.22
CA GLN A 210 -30.26 -22.32 -9.92
C GLN A 210 -29.03 -22.41 -9.01
N LYS A 211 -28.02 -23.15 -9.48
CA LYS A 211 -26.76 -23.33 -8.75
C LYS A 211 -26.02 -22.00 -8.62
N PRO A 212 -25.26 -21.81 -7.52
CA PRO A 212 -24.35 -20.66 -7.38
C PRO A 212 -23.42 -20.52 -8.61
N ALA A 213 -23.12 -19.28 -8.99
CA ALA A 213 -22.30 -18.94 -10.15
C ALA A 213 -22.92 -19.21 -11.54
N THR A 214 -24.25 -19.35 -11.63
CA THR A 214 -24.93 -19.38 -12.93
C THR A 214 -25.11 -17.96 -13.48
N ILE A 215 -24.76 -17.75 -14.74
CA ILE A 215 -24.98 -16.47 -15.43
C ILE A 215 -26.31 -16.54 -16.16
N PHE A 216 -27.21 -15.61 -15.85
CA PHE A 216 -28.49 -15.46 -16.55
C PHE A 216 -28.44 -14.31 -17.53
N VAL A 217 -29.00 -14.53 -18.70
CA VAL A 217 -29.20 -13.48 -19.69
C VAL A 217 -30.71 -13.27 -19.87
N ILE A 218 -31.21 -12.15 -19.40
CA ILE A 218 -32.62 -11.78 -19.56
C ILE A 218 -32.76 -10.97 -20.89
N HIS A 219 -33.41 -11.61 -21.86
CA HIS A 219 -33.62 -11.05 -23.17
C HIS A 219 -35.09 -10.68 -23.37
N GLY A 220 -35.37 -9.63 -24.13
CA GLY A 220 -36.72 -9.18 -24.48
C GLY A 220 -36.72 -7.77 -25.09
N GLU A 221 -37.87 -7.35 -25.63
CA GLU A 221 -38.04 -6.02 -26.22
C GLU A 221 -37.94 -4.88 -25.19
N GLY A 222 -37.74 -3.65 -25.65
CA GLY A 222 -37.74 -2.45 -24.81
C GLY A 222 -39.08 -2.32 -24.05
N GLY A 223 -39.03 -2.01 -22.74
CA GLY A 223 -40.22 -1.81 -21.91
C GLY A 223 -40.90 -3.09 -21.40
N CYS A 224 -40.46 -4.30 -21.77
CA CYS A 224 -41.10 -5.56 -21.33
C CYS A 224 -40.84 -5.91 -19.84
N GLY A 225 -40.21 -5.03 -19.06
CA GLY A 225 -40.04 -5.21 -17.61
C GLY A 225 -38.82 -6.05 -17.17
N LYS A 226 -37.79 -6.19 -18.01
CA LYS A 226 -36.53 -6.90 -17.65
C LYS A 226 -35.90 -6.40 -16.36
N THR A 227 -35.83 -5.10 -16.19
CA THR A 227 -35.26 -4.47 -14.99
C THR A 227 -36.13 -4.71 -13.75
N ALA A 228 -37.46 -4.82 -13.90
CA ALA A 228 -38.35 -5.17 -12.80
C ALA A 228 -38.14 -6.62 -12.32
N ILE A 229 -37.82 -7.55 -13.22
CA ILE A 229 -37.46 -8.94 -12.86
C ILE A 229 -36.18 -8.96 -12.01
N LEU A 230 -35.16 -8.17 -12.39
CA LEU A 230 -33.92 -8.07 -11.62
C LEU A 230 -34.16 -7.47 -10.24
N HIS A 231 -35.02 -6.47 -10.12
CA HIS A 231 -35.39 -5.87 -8.84
C HIS A 231 -36.11 -6.86 -7.92
N GLU A 232 -37.11 -7.56 -8.43
CA GLU A 232 -37.90 -8.56 -7.66
C GLU A 232 -37.01 -9.73 -7.22
N GLY A 233 -36.13 -10.24 -8.09
CA GLY A 233 -35.20 -11.34 -7.77
C GLY A 233 -34.12 -10.98 -6.76
N ASN A 234 -33.84 -9.69 -6.56
CA ASN A 234 -32.85 -9.24 -5.55
C ASN A 234 -33.52 -8.96 -4.19
N SER A 235 -34.84 -8.97 -4.11
CA SER A 235 -35.62 -8.70 -2.88
C SER A 235 -36.06 -9.98 -2.17
N THR A 236 -35.78 -11.16 -2.75
CA THR A 236 -36.00 -12.49 -2.20
C THR A 236 -34.68 -13.08 -1.71
#